data_02d95598aac4bb35da519aecc3bbd1e0
#
_entry.id   02d95598aac4bb35da519aecc3bbd1e0
#
_cell.length_a   1.000
_cell.length_b   1.000
_cell.length_c   1.000
_cell.angle_alpha   90.00
_cell.angle_beta   90.00
_cell.angle_gamma   90.00
#
_symmetry.space_group_name_H-M   'P 1'
#
loop_
_entity.id
_entity.type
_entity.pdbx_description
1 polymer ?
#
loop_
_entity_poly.entity_id
_entity_poly.type
_entity_poly.pdbx_seq_one_letter_code
_entity_poly.pdbx_strand_id
1 'polypeptide(L)'
;MQSRENIQELNDHLQAFPKAEDIFTEDQQWLRKHFLPLMSIDLAEINPEWAEQKVYMLSPFEPYEVYIGYNTTEYHNEYTATNWLAFKLTDDNKFEFLGKEGFFERTAIHDWDFNSEEEKEFQEMQKGYEKSKANFEKYGSLINLYSPEYDGKLNKVNYLNRLGGDIWDGNWTTTIESDEYPKAFDMKIEIGNDLPNDGISITYQGNPFYFIAETASYDWYGGGIDAIIMFYEPVSRIVLFTFDYS
;
A
#
# COMPACT_ATOMS: atom_id res chain seq x y z
N MET A 1 -18.06 9.13 -1.65
CA MET A 1 -17.56 8.36 -2.82
C MET A 1 -18.25 7.01 -2.83
N GLN A 2 -18.44 6.39 -4.00
CA GLN A 2 -19.06 5.06 -4.06
C GLN A 2 -18.05 4.01 -3.60
N SER A 3 -18.39 3.20 -2.60
CA SER A 3 -17.59 2.06 -2.16
C SER A 3 -17.89 0.85 -3.02
N ARG A 4 -16.84 0.12 -3.40
CA ARG A 4 -16.91 -1.21 -4.00
C ARG A 4 -16.01 -2.16 -3.23
N GLU A 5 -16.45 -3.39 -3.08
CA GLU A 5 -15.76 -4.43 -2.31
C GLU A 5 -15.51 -5.67 -3.17
N ASN A 6 -14.50 -6.45 -2.78
CA ASN A 6 -14.18 -7.74 -3.40
C ASN A 6 -13.98 -7.64 -4.92
N ILE A 7 -13.08 -6.76 -5.35
CA ILE A 7 -12.80 -6.51 -6.77
C ILE A 7 -12.02 -7.69 -7.35
N GLN A 8 -12.68 -8.51 -8.13
CA GLN A 8 -12.10 -9.70 -8.80
C GLN A 8 -12.01 -9.57 -10.32
N GLU A 9 -12.48 -8.46 -10.88
CA GLU A 9 -12.44 -8.19 -12.31
C GLU A 9 -11.78 -6.83 -12.57
N LEU A 10 -10.92 -6.80 -13.58
CA LEU A 10 -10.27 -5.57 -14.02
C LEU A 10 -11.13 -4.85 -15.05
N ASN A 11 -10.93 -3.53 -15.16
CA ASN A 11 -11.51 -2.68 -16.17
C ASN A 11 -10.42 -1.74 -16.73
N ASP A 12 -10.80 -0.77 -17.54
CA ASP A 12 -9.85 0.16 -18.19
C ASP A 12 -9.11 1.08 -17.21
N HIS A 13 -9.61 1.21 -15.96
CA HIS A 13 -9.02 2.03 -14.90
C HIS A 13 -8.13 1.24 -13.92
N LEU A 14 -8.15 -0.09 -13.98
CA LEU A 14 -7.47 -0.97 -13.05
C LEU A 14 -6.52 -1.93 -13.78
N GLN A 15 -5.23 -1.85 -13.52
CA GLN A 15 -4.22 -2.69 -14.15
C GLN A 15 -3.37 -3.40 -13.11
N ALA A 16 -3.38 -4.73 -13.11
CA ALA A 16 -2.52 -5.55 -12.26
C ALA A 16 -1.06 -5.58 -12.76
N PHE A 17 -0.12 -5.73 -11.84
CA PHE A 17 1.31 -5.89 -12.09
C PHE A 17 1.93 -4.78 -12.96
N PRO A 18 1.76 -3.49 -12.62
CA PRO A 18 2.42 -2.42 -13.36
C PRO A 18 3.94 -2.57 -13.29
N LYS A 19 4.64 -2.05 -14.31
CA LYS A 19 6.09 -2.15 -14.35
C LYS A 19 6.73 -1.21 -13.33
N ALA A 20 7.63 -1.73 -12.51
CA ALA A 20 8.29 -0.97 -11.45
C ALA A 20 9.08 0.24 -11.97
N GLU A 21 9.64 0.16 -13.18
CA GLU A 21 10.35 1.28 -13.83
C GLU A 21 9.46 2.47 -14.16
N ASP A 22 8.14 2.25 -14.32
CA ASP A 22 7.17 3.29 -14.67
C ASP A 22 6.59 4.01 -13.44
N ILE A 23 6.84 3.49 -12.22
CA ILE A 23 6.20 3.95 -10.99
C ILE A 23 6.97 5.08 -10.33
N PHE A 24 8.29 4.95 -10.20
CA PHE A 24 9.11 5.87 -9.43
C PHE A 24 9.80 6.91 -10.31
N THR A 25 10.10 8.08 -9.74
CA THR A 25 10.93 9.09 -10.40
C THR A 25 12.31 8.55 -10.77
N GLU A 26 12.98 9.17 -11.75
CA GLU A 26 14.26 8.67 -12.28
C GLU A 26 15.37 8.63 -11.20
N ASP A 27 15.39 9.59 -10.31
CA ASP A 27 16.37 9.71 -9.22
C ASP A 27 16.07 8.76 -8.06
N GLN A 28 14.85 8.19 -8.00
CA GLN A 28 14.43 7.26 -6.95
C GLN A 28 14.14 5.84 -7.46
N GLN A 29 14.73 5.43 -8.58
CA GLN A 29 14.58 4.05 -9.09
C GLN A 29 15.13 2.98 -8.12
N TRP A 30 15.89 3.37 -7.10
CA TRP A 30 16.31 2.52 -6.01
C TRP A 30 15.14 1.95 -5.18
N LEU A 31 13.98 2.61 -5.17
CA LEU A 31 12.75 2.13 -4.50
C LEU A 31 12.25 0.78 -5.05
N ARG A 32 12.61 0.43 -6.28
CA ARG A 32 12.23 -0.86 -6.89
C ARG A 32 12.68 -2.10 -6.11
N LYS A 33 13.71 -1.98 -5.28
CA LYS A 33 14.17 -3.06 -4.41
C LYS A 33 13.38 -3.16 -3.09
N HIS A 34 12.53 -2.16 -2.80
CA HIS A 34 11.76 -2.06 -1.56
C HIS A 34 10.27 -2.31 -1.74
N PHE A 35 9.78 -2.39 -2.98
CA PHE A 35 8.35 -2.54 -3.24
C PHE A 35 8.04 -3.55 -4.32
N LEU A 36 6.97 -4.31 -4.09
CA LEU A 36 6.28 -5.12 -5.10
C LEU A 36 5.12 -4.29 -5.67
N PRO A 37 5.12 -3.96 -6.97
CA PRO A 37 4.01 -3.28 -7.61
C PRO A 37 2.82 -4.21 -7.79
N LEU A 38 1.71 -3.93 -7.10
CA LEU A 38 0.53 -4.78 -7.18
C LEU A 38 -0.43 -4.31 -8.27
N MET A 39 -0.87 -3.05 -8.21
CA MET A 39 -1.88 -2.53 -9.12
C MET A 39 -1.66 -1.05 -9.42
N SER A 40 -2.01 -0.61 -10.63
CA SER A 40 -2.25 0.80 -10.91
C SER A 40 -3.75 1.08 -10.93
N ILE A 41 -4.14 2.24 -10.39
CA ILE A 41 -5.52 2.70 -10.25
C ILE A 41 -5.61 4.09 -10.87
N ASP A 42 -6.41 4.24 -11.93
CA ASP A 42 -6.80 5.55 -12.44
C ASP A 42 -7.84 6.13 -11.48
N LEU A 43 -7.55 7.30 -10.92
CA LEU A 43 -8.39 7.91 -9.89
C LEU A 43 -9.75 8.39 -10.41
N ALA A 44 -9.95 8.48 -11.73
CA ALA A 44 -11.27 8.69 -12.35
C ALA A 44 -12.29 7.61 -11.93
N GLU A 45 -11.82 6.40 -11.58
CA GLU A 45 -12.65 5.30 -11.08
C GLU A 45 -13.32 5.61 -9.75
N ILE A 46 -12.74 6.53 -8.97
CA ILE A 46 -13.21 6.93 -7.64
C ILE A 46 -13.90 8.29 -7.70
N ASN A 47 -13.27 9.24 -8.38
CA ASN A 47 -13.80 10.58 -8.58
C ASN A 47 -13.45 11.09 -10.00
N PRO A 48 -14.43 11.34 -10.87
CA PRO A 48 -14.18 11.84 -12.21
C PRO A 48 -13.39 13.16 -12.29
N GLU A 49 -13.39 13.96 -11.21
CA GLU A 49 -12.59 15.19 -11.14
C GLU A 49 -11.08 14.91 -11.02
N TRP A 50 -10.71 13.68 -10.67
CA TRP A 50 -9.31 13.24 -10.60
C TRP A 50 -8.85 12.47 -11.84
N ALA A 51 -9.57 12.61 -12.95
CA ALA A 51 -9.18 12.05 -14.24
C ALA A 51 -7.74 12.43 -14.60
N GLU A 52 -7.06 11.54 -15.35
CA GLU A 52 -5.66 11.65 -15.74
C GLU A 52 -4.64 11.46 -14.59
N GLN A 53 -5.10 11.26 -13.36
CA GLN A 53 -4.25 10.93 -12.21
C GLN A 53 -4.29 9.43 -11.94
N LYS A 54 -3.11 8.83 -11.85
CA LYS A 54 -2.93 7.40 -11.61
C LYS A 54 -2.04 7.18 -10.39
N VAL A 55 -2.50 6.32 -9.49
CA VAL A 55 -1.75 5.90 -8.31
C VAL A 55 -1.42 4.40 -8.39
N TYR A 56 -0.51 3.96 -7.54
CA TYR A 56 -0.03 2.58 -7.53
C TYR A 56 -0.17 1.97 -6.16
N MET A 57 -0.85 0.84 -6.06
CA MET A 57 -0.85 0.00 -4.86
C MET A 57 0.49 -0.75 -4.80
N LEU A 58 1.21 -0.56 -3.72
CA LEU A 58 2.55 -1.09 -3.50
C LEU A 58 2.59 -1.91 -2.22
N SER A 59 3.19 -3.08 -2.26
CA SER A 59 3.51 -3.83 -1.06
C SER A 59 4.99 -3.64 -0.72
N PRO A 60 5.34 -3.19 0.49
CA PRO A 60 6.74 -3.09 0.89
C PRO A 60 7.37 -4.48 1.07
N PHE A 61 8.65 -4.59 0.78
CA PHE A 61 9.51 -5.70 1.19
C PHE A 61 10.04 -5.41 2.60
N GLU A 62 9.28 -5.82 3.60
CA GLU A 62 9.65 -5.68 5.01
C GLU A 62 9.34 -6.99 5.75
N PRO A 63 10.03 -7.31 6.85
CA PRO A 63 9.74 -8.49 7.66
C PRO A 63 8.28 -8.52 8.17
N TYR A 64 7.74 -9.72 8.33
CA TYR A 64 6.31 -9.92 8.61
C TYR A 64 5.83 -9.51 10.00
N GLU A 65 6.72 -9.45 10.98
CA GLU A 65 6.30 -9.39 12.39
C GLU A 65 6.44 -8.00 13.03
N VAL A 66 6.83 -6.98 12.25
CA VAL A 66 6.98 -5.61 12.75
C VAL A 66 6.38 -4.61 11.79
N TYR A 67 5.92 -3.49 12.30
CA TYR A 67 5.47 -2.38 11.48
C TYR A 67 6.64 -1.83 10.65
N ILE A 68 6.38 -1.52 9.39
CA ILE A 68 7.36 -0.85 8.54
C ILE A 68 7.92 0.39 9.24
N GLY A 69 9.23 0.58 9.20
CA GLY A 69 9.89 1.71 9.85
C GLY A 69 10.05 1.59 11.38
N TYR A 70 9.58 0.51 12.02
CA TYR A 70 9.69 0.34 13.47
C TYR A 70 11.16 0.29 13.94
N ASN A 71 12.01 -0.45 13.25
CA ASN A 71 13.43 -0.61 13.60
C ASN A 71 14.32 0.49 13.00
N THR A 72 13.75 1.48 12.31
CA THR A 72 14.49 2.51 11.56
C THR A 72 14.05 3.93 11.93
N THR A 73 13.66 4.14 13.18
CA THR A 73 13.12 5.40 13.69
C THR A 73 14.05 6.61 13.51
N GLU A 74 15.38 6.40 13.47
CA GLU A 74 16.39 7.44 13.21
C GLU A 74 16.34 7.98 11.77
N TYR A 75 15.68 7.27 10.86
CA TYR A 75 15.47 7.69 9.47
C TYR A 75 14.08 8.31 9.24
N HIS A 76 13.23 8.36 10.25
CA HIS A 76 11.95 9.03 10.14
C HIS A 76 12.13 10.52 9.82
N ASN A 77 11.09 11.09 9.23
CA ASN A 77 11.01 12.53 8.98
C ASN A 77 9.54 12.99 9.13
N GLU A 78 9.23 14.19 8.67
CA GLU A 78 7.88 14.73 8.77
C GLU A 78 6.83 13.96 7.95
N TYR A 79 7.24 13.16 6.94
CA TYR A 79 6.37 12.39 6.03
C TYR A 79 6.40 10.88 6.25
N THR A 80 7.25 10.39 7.14
CA THR A 80 7.41 8.96 7.45
C THR A 80 7.47 8.73 8.95
N ALA A 81 6.79 7.68 9.41
CA ALA A 81 6.79 7.23 10.81
C ALA A 81 6.57 5.72 10.84
N THR A 82 6.59 5.13 12.03
CA THR A 82 6.22 3.72 12.21
C THR A 82 4.87 3.44 11.55
N ASN A 83 4.82 2.47 10.65
CA ASN A 83 3.64 2.06 9.90
C ASN A 83 3.09 3.08 8.88
N TRP A 84 3.83 4.15 8.58
CA TRP A 84 3.39 5.21 7.68
C TRP A 84 4.48 5.64 6.70
N LEU A 85 4.10 5.75 5.44
CA LEU A 85 4.98 6.33 4.40
C LEU A 85 4.18 7.14 3.38
N ALA A 86 4.79 8.19 2.86
CA ALA A 86 4.15 9.10 1.92
C ALA A 86 4.96 9.27 0.64
N PHE A 87 4.22 9.42 -0.46
CA PHE A 87 4.74 9.78 -1.77
C PHE A 87 4.08 11.06 -2.27
N LYS A 88 4.81 11.81 -3.06
CA LYS A 88 4.27 12.84 -3.94
C LYS A 88 3.93 12.20 -5.29
N LEU A 89 2.72 12.41 -5.77
CA LEU A 89 2.34 12.05 -7.13
C LEU A 89 2.77 13.20 -8.08
N THR A 90 3.71 12.93 -8.99
CA THR A 90 4.19 13.90 -9.98
C THR A 90 3.17 14.13 -11.10
N ASP A 91 3.39 15.12 -11.95
CA ASP A 91 2.48 15.43 -13.06
C ASP A 91 2.44 14.32 -14.13
N ASP A 92 3.50 13.54 -14.25
CA ASP A 92 3.58 12.35 -15.11
C ASP A 92 3.18 11.04 -14.38
N ASN A 93 2.48 11.16 -13.25
CA ASN A 93 1.97 10.05 -12.46
C ASN A 93 3.05 9.10 -11.90
N LYS A 94 4.22 9.63 -11.57
CA LYS A 94 5.24 8.87 -10.85
C LYS A 94 5.18 9.18 -9.37
N PHE A 95 5.65 8.22 -8.58
CA PHE A 95 5.83 8.37 -7.14
C PHE A 95 7.22 8.91 -6.82
N GLU A 96 7.26 10.02 -6.10
CA GLU A 96 8.43 10.56 -5.43
C GLU A 96 8.27 10.28 -3.92
N PHE A 97 9.13 9.43 -3.36
CA PHE A 97 9.11 9.10 -1.94
C PHE A 97 9.56 10.30 -1.10
N LEU A 98 8.75 10.67 -0.12
CA LEU A 98 9.01 11.81 0.76
C LEU A 98 9.86 11.45 1.99
N GLY A 99 10.38 10.22 2.04
CA GLY A 99 11.24 9.72 3.09
C GLY A 99 12.71 9.59 2.68
N LYS A 100 13.47 8.90 3.52
CA LYS A 100 14.87 8.58 3.32
C LYS A 100 15.05 7.11 3.00
N GLU A 101 16.08 6.73 2.22
CA GLU A 101 16.34 5.33 1.88
C GLU A 101 16.53 4.44 3.12
N GLY A 102 17.18 4.95 4.17
CA GLY A 102 17.35 4.24 5.44
C GLY A 102 16.04 3.97 6.21
N PHE A 103 14.90 4.52 5.78
CA PHE A 103 13.59 4.15 6.34
C PHE A 103 13.27 2.67 6.16
N PHE A 104 13.77 2.05 5.09
CA PHE A 104 13.57 0.64 4.81
C PHE A 104 14.65 -0.20 5.49
N GLU A 105 14.25 -1.19 6.26
CA GLU A 105 15.13 -2.01 7.08
C GLU A 105 16.24 -2.68 6.26
N ARG A 106 15.91 -3.11 5.05
CA ARG A 106 16.85 -3.73 4.11
C ARG A 106 18.07 -2.85 3.74
N THR A 107 17.98 -1.52 3.88
CA THR A 107 19.06 -0.57 3.57
C THR A 107 19.50 0.27 4.74
N ALA A 108 18.82 0.18 5.87
CA ALA A 108 19.24 0.84 7.10
C ALA A 108 20.62 0.30 7.51
N ILE A 109 21.44 1.17 8.10
CA ILE A 109 22.69 0.74 8.70
C ILE A 109 22.37 0.25 10.12
N HIS A 110 22.34 -1.06 10.29
CA HIS A 110 22.12 -1.68 11.59
C HIS A 110 23.44 -2.08 12.24
N ASP A 111 23.49 -2.03 13.56
CA ASP A 111 24.59 -2.60 14.36
C ASP A 111 24.58 -4.13 14.39
N TRP A 112 23.51 -4.75 13.89
CA TRP A 112 23.41 -6.20 13.71
C TRP A 112 23.48 -6.57 12.22
N ASP A 113 24.07 -7.71 11.91
CA ASP A 113 24.01 -8.26 10.56
C ASP A 113 22.57 -8.65 10.22
N PHE A 114 22.08 -8.16 9.09
CA PHE A 114 20.84 -8.59 8.47
C PHE A 114 20.87 -10.12 8.33
N ASN A 115 19.99 -10.81 9.05
CA ASN A 115 20.16 -12.25 9.21
C ASN A 115 19.66 -13.04 8.00
N SER A 116 20.09 -14.30 7.91
CA SER A 116 19.74 -15.18 6.78
C SER A 116 18.26 -15.59 6.74
N GLU A 117 17.50 -15.38 7.82
CA GLU A 117 16.07 -15.67 7.88
C GLU A 117 15.28 -14.54 7.22
N GLU A 118 15.59 -13.29 7.50
CA GLU A 118 14.98 -12.12 6.84
C GLU A 118 15.22 -12.12 5.32
N GLU A 119 16.45 -12.39 4.87
CA GLU A 119 16.73 -12.50 3.43
C GLU A 119 15.94 -13.65 2.79
N LYS A 120 15.70 -14.76 3.52
CA LYS A 120 14.87 -15.84 3.06
C LYS A 120 13.41 -15.44 2.91
N GLU A 121 12.87 -14.65 3.84
CA GLU A 121 11.51 -14.11 3.75
C GLU A 121 11.33 -13.22 2.53
N PHE A 122 12.26 -12.31 2.26
CA PHE A 122 12.23 -11.50 1.03
C PHE A 122 12.24 -12.35 -0.23
N GLN A 123 13.05 -13.41 -0.26
CA GLN A 123 13.08 -14.33 -1.39
C GLN A 123 11.77 -15.10 -1.55
N GLU A 124 11.10 -15.45 -0.47
CA GLU A 124 9.79 -16.11 -0.50
C GLU A 124 8.70 -15.17 -1.00
N MET A 125 8.68 -13.92 -0.53
CA MET A 125 7.78 -12.88 -1.06
C MET A 125 7.97 -12.69 -2.57
N GLN A 126 9.22 -12.52 -3.01
CA GLN A 126 9.54 -12.35 -4.43
C GLN A 126 9.08 -13.56 -5.25
N LYS A 127 9.34 -14.80 -4.81
CA LYS A 127 8.91 -16.03 -5.49
C LYS A 127 7.39 -16.14 -5.56
N GLY A 128 6.70 -15.80 -4.47
CA GLY A 128 5.24 -15.75 -4.43
C GLY A 128 4.68 -14.76 -5.45
N TYR A 129 5.22 -13.57 -5.49
CA TYR A 129 4.84 -12.52 -6.43
C TYR A 129 5.08 -12.92 -7.90
N GLU A 130 6.25 -13.45 -8.23
CA GLU A 130 6.56 -13.94 -9.59
C GLU A 130 5.63 -15.09 -10.01
N LYS A 131 5.31 -16.00 -9.09
CA LYS A 131 4.34 -17.08 -9.33
C LYS A 131 2.94 -16.52 -9.59
N SER A 132 2.52 -15.52 -8.81
CA SER A 132 1.23 -14.87 -8.98
C SER A 132 1.13 -14.16 -10.33
N LYS A 133 2.18 -13.43 -10.72
CA LYS A 133 2.28 -12.77 -12.02
C LYS A 133 2.22 -13.77 -13.19
N ALA A 134 2.95 -14.88 -13.11
CA ALA A 134 2.91 -15.93 -14.11
C ALA A 134 1.51 -16.59 -14.20
N ASN A 135 0.83 -16.78 -13.06
CA ASN A 135 -0.54 -17.25 -13.04
C ASN A 135 -1.50 -16.25 -13.70
N PHE A 136 -1.32 -14.96 -13.42
CA PHE A 136 -2.12 -13.90 -14.03
C PHE A 136 -1.93 -13.88 -15.57
N GLU A 137 -0.70 -13.98 -16.06
CA GLU A 137 -0.40 -14.06 -17.49
C GLU A 137 -1.06 -15.30 -18.15
N LYS A 138 -1.12 -16.40 -17.43
CA LYS A 138 -1.69 -17.67 -17.92
C LYS A 138 -3.22 -17.70 -17.90
N TYR A 139 -3.83 -17.19 -16.83
CA TYR A 139 -5.26 -17.38 -16.56
C TYR A 139 -6.09 -16.09 -16.74
N GLY A 140 -5.45 -14.92 -16.88
CA GLY A 140 -6.11 -13.62 -16.99
C GLY A 140 -6.78 -13.17 -15.69
N SER A 141 -6.43 -13.77 -14.57
CA SER A 141 -7.01 -13.44 -13.24
C SER A 141 -6.01 -13.68 -12.13
N LEU A 142 -6.13 -12.95 -11.04
CA LEU A 142 -5.46 -13.25 -9.80
C LEU A 142 -6.10 -14.48 -9.17
N ILE A 143 -5.29 -15.48 -8.82
CA ILE A 143 -5.77 -16.75 -8.28
C ILE A 143 -4.99 -17.14 -7.03
N ASN A 144 -5.64 -17.87 -6.14
CA ASN A 144 -5.02 -18.34 -4.91
C ASN A 144 -3.77 -19.18 -5.20
N LEU A 145 -2.62 -18.80 -4.62
CA LEU A 145 -1.32 -19.43 -4.89
C LEU A 145 -1.20 -20.86 -4.35
N TYR A 146 -1.91 -21.17 -3.27
CA TYR A 146 -1.84 -22.47 -2.60
C TYR A 146 -2.92 -23.43 -3.09
N SER A 147 -4.05 -22.88 -3.55
CA SER A 147 -5.19 -23.63 -4.06
C SER A 147 -5.72 -22.99 -5.34
N PRO A 148 -5.01 -23.12 -6.48
CA PRO A 148 -5.35 -22.44 -7.73
C PRO A 148 -6.71 -22.82 -8.31
N GLU A 149 -7.19 -24.03 -7.97
CA GLU A 149 -8.48 -24.56 -8.39
C GLU A 149 -9.26 -25.05 -7.17
N TYR A 150 -10.56 -24.76 -7.17
CA TYR A 150 -11.50 -25.27 -6.20
C TYR A 150 -12.78 -25.73 -6.93
N ASP A 151 -13.20 -26.97 -6.69
CA ASP A 151 -14.38 -27.59 -7.31
C ASP A 151 -14.39 -27.49 -8.85
N GLY A 152 -13.22 -27.72 -9.47
CA GLY A 152 -13.04 -27.69 -10.93
C GLY A 152 -13.10 -26.28 -11.56
N LYS A 153 -13.02 -25.23 -10.76
CA LYS A 153 -12.99 -23.84 -11.20
C LYS A 153 -11.74 -23.14 -10.68
N LEU A 154 -11.31 -22.09 -11.40
CA LEU A 154 -10.24 -21.21 -10.90
C LEU A 154 -10.68 -20.57 -9.57
N ASN A 155 -9.81 -20.67 -8.58
CA ASN A 155 -10.01 -20.05 -7.27
C ASN A 155 -9.50 -18.62 -7.32
N LYS A 156 -10.33 -17.71 -7.86
CA LYS A 156 -10.01 -16.29 -7.97
C LYS A 156 -9.96 -15.66 -6.58
N VAL A 157 -9.01 -14.75 -6.40
CA VAL A 157 -8.88 -13.89 -5.21
C VAL A 157 -9.05 -12.42 -5.60
N ASN A 158 -9.12 -11.54 -4.63
CA ASN A 158 -9.38 -10.14 -4.89
C ASN A 158 -8.11 -9.42 -5.37
N TYR A 159 -8.25 -8.57 -6.38
CA TYR A 159 -7.25 -7.54 -6.68
C TYR A 159 -7.25 -6.45 -5.61
N LEU A 160 -8.44 -6.05 -5.17
CA LEU A 160 -8.64 -5.11 -4.08
C LEU A 160 -9.79 -5.61 -3.21
N ASN A 161 -9.63 -5.52 -1.90
CA ASN A 161 -10.69 -5.84 -0.95
C ASN A 161 -11.72 -4.71 -0.91
N ARG A 162 -11.23 -3.46 -1.01
CA ARG A 162 -12.07 -2.26 -1.08
C ARG A 162 -11.49 -1.25 -2.06
N LEU A 163 -12.38 -0.49 -2.71
CA LEU A 163 -12.04 0.61 -3.62
C LEU A 163 -12.98 1.78 -3.38
N GLY A 164 -12.46 2.92 -2.90
CA GLY A 164 -13.24 4.07 -2.46
C GLY A 164 -14.11 3.80 -1.23
N GLY A 165 -14.88 4.78 -0.83
CA GLY A 165 -15.76 4.72 0.35
C GLY A 165 -15.15 5.38 1.57
N ASP A 166 -15.60 4.95 2.75
CA ASP A 166 -15.20 5.53 4.03
C ASP A 166 -13.93 4.85 4.57
N ILE A 167 -13.17 5.59 5.36
CA ILE A 167 -12.07 5.10 6.18
C ILE A 167 -12.66 4.21 7.28
N TRP A 168 -11.94 3.19 7.69
CA TRP A 168 -12.38 2.25 8.73
C TRP A 168 -11.31 2.11 9.83
N ASP A 169 -11.75 1.82 11.04
CA ASP A 169 -10.91 1.58 12.21
C ASP A 169 -10.29 0.17 12.19
N GLY A 170 -9.00 0.05 12.53
CA GLY A 170 -8.26 -1.22 12.57
C GLY A 170 -6.97 -1.09 13.38
N ASN A 171 -6.12 -2.12 13.38
CA ASN A 171 -4.86 -2.10 14.14
C ASN A 171 -3.93 -0.95 13.71
N TRP A 172 -4.01 -0.52 12.45
CA TRP A 172 -3.25 0.60 11.91
C TRP A 172 -3.54 1.94 12.62
N THR A 173 -4.73 2.11 13.21
CA THR A 173 -5.11 3.35 13.92
C THR A 173 -4.43 3.51 15.27
N THR A 174 -3.87 2.43 15.84
CA THR A 174 -3.14 2.49 17.11
C THR A 174 -1.96 3.45 17.08
N THR A 175 -1.34 3.65 15.91
CA THR A 175 -0.25 4.62 15.72
C THR A 175 -0.75 6.07 15.75
N ILE A 176 -2.02 6.31 15.40
CA ILE A 176 -2.65 7.63 15.56
C ILE A 176 -2.95 7.88 17.04
N GLU A 177 -3.50 6.89 17.75
CA GLU A 177 -3.81 6.98 19.18
C GLU A 177 -2.56 7.18 20.05
N SER A 178 -1.43 6.57 19.67
CA SER A 178 -0.14 6.71 20.37
C SER A 178 0.68 7.93 19.93
N ASP A 179 0.15 8.77 19.03
CA ASP A 179 0.85 9.94 18.46
C ASP A 179 2.14 9.57 17.69
N GLU A 180 2.19 8.36 17.09
CA GLU A 180 3.34 7.81 16.32
C GLU A 180 3.11 7.88 14.81
N TYR A 181 2.51 8.93 14.30
CA TYR A 181 2.27 9.17 12.88
C TYR A 181 3.13 10.30 12.32
N PRO A 182 3.28 10.45 10.99
CA PRO A 182 4.10 11.50 10.38
C PRO A 182 3.57 12.91 10.68
N LYS A 183 4.43 13.79 11.18
CA LYS A 183 4.04 15.10 11.74
C LYS A 183 3.72 16.16 10.68
N ALA A 184 3.92 15.90 9.39
CA ALA A 184 3.39 16.75 8.32
C ALA A 184 1.85 16.67 8.25
N PHE A 185 1.24 15.61 8.76
CA PHE A 185 -0.20 15.37 8.71
C PHE A 185 -0.86 15.67 10.06
N ASP A 186 -2.11 16.13 10.02
CA ASP A 186 -2.96 16.24 11.20
C ASP A 186 -3.91 15.04 11.19
N MET A 187 -3.70 14.11 12.13
CA MET A 187 -4.46 12.87 12.24
C MET A 187 -5.20 12.83 13.57
N LYS A 188 -6.49 12.48 13.53
CA LYS A 188 -7.35 12.46 14.72
C LYS A 188 -8.33 11.31 14.62
N ILE A 189 -8.71 10.79 15.79
CA ILE A 189 -9.81 9.84 15.95
C ILE A 189 -10.80 10.47 16.94
N GLU A 190 -12.02 10.69 16.49
CA GLU A 190 -13.13 11.14 17.32
C GLU A 190 -13.95 9.91 17.78
N ILE A 191 -14.18 9.81 19.07
CA ILE A 191 -14.98 8.72 19.64
C ILE A 191 -16.45 9.11 19.60
N GLY A 192 -17.26 8.35 18.88
CA GLY A 192 -18.71 8.56 18.79
C GLY A 192 -19.39 7.40 18.03
N ASN A 193 -20.71 7.32 18.14
CA ASN A 193 -21.49 6.36 17.38
C ASN A 193 -21.83 6.92 16.00
N ASP A 194 -21.73 6.07 14.97
CA ASP A 194 -22.11 6.37 13.59
C ASP A 194 -21.40 7.61 12.98
N LEU A 195 -20.14 7.85 13.37
CA LEU A 195 -19.32 8.90 12.77
C LEU A 195 -18.87 8.50 11.36
N PRO A 196 -18.83 9.43 10.39
CA PRO A 196 -18.21 9.19 9.09
C PRO A 196 -16.75 8.75 9.27
N ASN A 197 -16.28 7.83 8.44
CA ASN A 197 -14.91 7.31 8.51
C ASN A 197 -14.53 6.76 9.90
N ASP A 198 -15.47 6.18 10.63
CA ASP A 198 -15.28 5.72 12.02
C ASP A 198 -14.66 6.79 12.95
N GLY A 199 -14.92 8.07 12.66
CA GLY A 199 -14.35 9.19 13.39
C GLY A 199 -12.90 9.55 13.01
N ILE A 200 -12.30 8.84 12.06
CA ILE A 200 -10.92 9.06 11.62
C ILE A 200 -10.84 10.23 10.64
N SER A 201 -9.94 11.13 10.90
CA SER A 201 -9.66 12.29 10.06
C SER A 201 -8.16 12.41 9.82
N ILE A 202 -7.75 12.47 8.56
CA ILE A 202 -6.38 12.68 8.13
C ILE A 202 -6.36 13.87 7.20
N THR A 203 -5.55 14.91 7.51
CA THR A 203 -5.45 16.11 6.68
C THR A 203 -4.00 16.53 6.46
N TYR A 204 -3.74 17.18 5.33
CA TYR A 204 -2.49 17.88 5.05
C TYR A 204 -2.78 19.35 4.72
N GLN A 205 -2.23 20.28 5.50
CA GLN A 205 -2.48 21.72 5.37
C GLN A 205 -3.98 22.09 5.32
N GLY A 206 -4.80 21.31 6.06
CA GLY A 206 -6.24 21.50 6.13
C GLY A 206 -7.05 20.82 5.00
N ASN A 207 -6.39 20.21 4.01
CA ASN A 207 -7.05 19.44 2.96
C ASN A 207 -7.20 17.96 3.38
N PRO A 208 -8.37 17.34 3.20
CA PRO A 208 -8.60 15.97 3.62
C PRO A 208 -7.91 14.95 2.71
N PHE A 209 -7.43 13.87 3.30
CA PHE A 209 -7.16 12.63 2.59
C PHE A 209 -8.44 11.85 2.36
N TYR A 210 -8.50 11.20 1.22
CA TYR A 210 -9.58 10.29 0.84
C TYR A 210 -9.03 8.87 0.79
N PHE A 211 -9.81 7.92 1.29
CA PHE A 211 -9.49 6.51 1.14
C PHE A 211 -9.61 6.11 -0.33
N ILE A 212 -8.58 5.48 -0.86
CA ILE A 212 -8.50 5.06 -2.26
C ILE A 212 -8.75 3.57 -2.40
N ALA A 213 -7.94 2.75 -1.75
CA ALA A 213 -8.04 1.31 -1.89
C ALA A 213 -7.38 0.57 -0.73
N GLU A 214 -7.79 -0.68 -0.60
CA GLU A 214 -7.23 -1.66 0.32
C GLU A 214 -7.05 -3.00 -0.39
N THR A 215 -5.95 -3.68 -0.09
CA THR A 215 -5.71 -5.06 -0.53
C THR A 215 -4.90 -5.84 0.49
N ALA A 216 -5.15 -7.15 0.58
CA ALA A 216 -4.33 -8.05 1.36
C ALA A 216 -3.13 -8.57 0.53
N SER A 217 -1.94 -8.58 1.11
CA SER A 217 -0.76 -9.13 0.45
C SER A 217 -0.86 -10.64 0.18
N TYR A 218 -1.64 -11.36 0.98
CA TYR A 218 -1.95 -12.78 0.79
C TYR A 218 -2.50 -13.11 -0.59
N ASP A 219 -3.34 -12.25 -1.14
CA ASP A 219 -3.93 -12.44 -2.46
C ASP A 219 -2.89 -12.30 -3.58
N TRP A 220 -1.82 -11.53 -3.34
CA TRP A 220 -0.81 -11.21 -4.34
C TRP A 220 0.44 -12.10 -4.31
N TYR A 221 0.88 -12.54 -3.12
CA TYR A 221 2.09 -13.36 -3.02
C TYR A 221 2.06 -14.42 -1.90
N GLY A 222 0.91 -14.58 -1.24
CA GLY A 222 0.66 -15.71 -0.36
C GLY A 222 1.11 -15.53 1.08
N GLY A 223 1.37 -14.31 1.53
CA GLY A 223 1.74 -14.02 2.92
C GLY A 223 1.87 -12.53 3.19
N GLY A 224 2.19 -12.15 4.41
CA GLY A 224 2.56 -10.79 4.81
C GLY A 224 1.39 -9.97 5.37
N ILE A 225 1.20 -8.79 4.88
CA ILE A 225 0.34 -7.73 5.40
C ILE A 225 -1.14 -8.07 5.18
N ASP A 226 -1.97 -7.98 6.22
CA ASP A 226 -3.41 -8.26 6.15
C ASP A 226 -4.18 -7.19 5.37
N ALA A 227 -3.82 -5.91 5.55
CA ALA A 227 -4.33 -4.85 4.69
C ALA A 227 -3.26 -3.80 4.39
N ILE A 228 -3.01 -3.57 3.11
CA ILE A 228 -2.27 -2.42 2.57
C ILE A 228 -3.32 -1.35 2.28
N ILE A 229 -3.26 -0.22 2.96
CA ILE A 229 -4.25 0.84 2.94
C ILE A 229 -3.64 2.07 2.27
N MET A 230 -4.32 2.62 1.27
CA MET A 230 -3.86 3.77 0.52
C MET A 230 -4.86 4.92 0.60
N PHE A 231 -4.34 6.11 0.90
CA PHE A 231 -5.08 7.38 0.89
C PHE A 231 -4.48 8.35 -0.12
N TYR A 232 -5.28 9.32 -0.56
CA TYR A 232 -4.84 10.37 -1.47
C TYR A 232 -5.38 11.75 -1.06
N GLU A 233 -4.51 12.75 -1.05
CA GLU A 233 -4.85 14.17 -0.90
C GLU A 233 -4.67 14.87 -2.26
N PRO A 234 -5.75 15.34 -2.92
CA PRO A 234 -5.71 15.75 -4.33
C PRO A 234 -5.11 17.14 -4.58
N VAL A 235 -5.12 18.03 -3.58
CA VAL A 235 -4.60 19.42 -3.75
C VAL A 235 -3.08 19.42 -3.82
N SER A 236 -2.44 18.74 -2.89
CA SER A 236 -0.98 18.59 -2.84
C SER A 236 -0.51 17.31 -3.53
N ARG A 237 -1.43 16.47 -4.01
CA ARG A 237 -1.14 15.20 -4.69
C ARG A 237 -0.25 14.28 -3.85
N ILE A 238 -0.58 14.15 -2.56
CA ILE A 238 0.13 13.24 -1.67
C ILE A 238 -0.62 11.92 -1.59
N VAL A 239 0.11 10.82 -1.78
CA VAL A 239 -0.34 9.45 -1.56
C VAL A 239 0.25 8.98 -0.24
N LEU A 240 -0.58 8.50 0.67
CA LEU A 240 -0.19 8.05 1.99
C LEU A 240 -0.55 6.57 2.13
N PHE A 241 0.37 5.79 2.68
CA PHE A 241 0.17 4.38 2.98
C PHE A 241 0.28 4.12 4.47
N THR A 242 -0.56 3.20 4.93
CA THR A 242 -0.44 2.51 6.21
C THR A 242 -0.81 1.03 6.04
N PHE A 243 -0.53 0.23 7.06
CA PHE A 243 -0.64 -1.21 6.97
C PHE A 243 -1.34 -1.76 8.21
N ASP A 244 -2.24 -2.71 8.01
CA ASP A 244 -2.90 -3.45 9.10
C ASP A 244 -2.30 -4.85 9.21
N TYR A 245 -2.08 -5.30 10.43
CA TYR A 245 -1.54 -6.61 10.77
C TYR A 245 -2.41 -7.18 11.90
N SER A 246 -3.06 -8.29 11.65
CA SER A 246 -3.96 -8.96 12.60
C SER A 246 -3.39 -10.25 13.17
#